data_5b526397f2cd014309527eb48059bd96
#
_entry.id   5b526397f2cd014309527eb48059bd96
#
_cell.length_a   1.000
_cell.length_b   1.000
_cell.length_c   1.000
_cell.angle_alpha   90.00
_cell.angle_beta   90.00
_cell.angle_gamma   90.00
#
_symmetry.space_group_name_H-M   'P 1'
#
loop_
_entity.id
_entity.type
_entity.pdbx_description
1 polymer ?
#
loop_
_entity_poly.entity_id
_entity_poly.type
_entity_poly.pdbx_seq_one_letter_code
_entity_poly.pdbx_strand_id
1 'polypeptide(L)'
;MHRRQLLQLSALGVLPASLGLARSAWAQSSGAIQFGCPVPMSGAFAANGKFADLGMKLAIEQYGSVLKRPLAYTVLDTEGKPATAVRKVQESSQQLGTRFFAGGILSSESLAMGKEAEKTGGIFITTAGADEITGKDCNPATFRWSVPTFGAIEQTVRPLIEANPKAKRWYTITPQYVFGDGLL
;
A
#
# COMPACT_ATOMS: atom_id res chain seq x y z
N MET A 1 6.79 -66.86 -40.99
CA MET A 1 7.62 -66.23 -39.97
C MET A 1 6.79 -65.23 -39.21
N HIS A 2 6.64 -65.40 -37.91
CA HIS A 2 5.49 -64.92 -37.17
C HIS A 2 5.62 -63.48 -36.63
N ARG A 3 4.67 -62.65 -36.97
CA ARG A 3 4.46 -61.26 -36.54
C ARG A 3 4.17 -61.11 -35.00
N ARG A 4 4.27 -62.17 -34.23
CA ARG A 4 3.88 -62.22 -32.78
C ARG A 4 5.02 -62.06 -31.80
N GLN A 5 6.26 -61.98 -32.23
CA GLN A 5 7.41 -61.92 -31.29
C GLN A 5 8.05 -60.54 -31.08
N LEU A 6 7.47 -59.50 -31.68
CA LEU A 6 7.99 -58.11 -31.55
C LEU A 6 7.20 -57.26 -30.52
N LEU A 7 6.20 -57.86 -29.84
CA LEU A 7 5.37 -57.12 -28.88
C LEU A 7 5.63 -57.48 -27.41
N GLN A 8 6.67 -58.23 -27.09
CA GLN A 8 6.97 -58.67 -25.71
C GLN A 8 8.22 -58.03 -25.06
N LEU A 9 8.85 -57.08 -25.69
CA LEU A 9 10.09 -56.44 -25.17
C LEU A 9 9.96 -54.95 -24.76
N SER A 10 8.75 -54.45 -24.64
CA SER A 10 8.51 -53.03 -24.29
C SER A 10 7.83 -52.79 -22.93
N ALA A 11 7.84 -53.78 -22.04
CA ALA A 11 7.10 -53.72 -20.75
C ALA A 11 8.01 -53.70 -19.50
N LEU A 12 9.26 -53.30 -19.64
CA LEU A 12 10.16 -53.14 -18.47
C LEU A 12 11.00 -51.86 -18.67
N GLY A 13 10.56 -50.77 -18.09
CA GLY A 13 11.47 -49.59 -18.06
C GLY A 13 10.79 -48.23 -18.02
N VAL A 14 9.60 -48.10 -17.46
CA VAL A 14 9.11 -46.77 -17.09
C VAL A 14 8.87 -46.74 -15.59
N LEU A 15 9.95 -46.63 -14.83
CA LEU A 15 9.88 -46.12 -13.49
C LEU A 15 9.50 -44.65 -13.54
N PRO A 16 8.48 -44.20 -12.77
CA PRO A 16 8.13 -42.79 -12.74
C PRO A 16 9.23 -41.99 -12.00
N ALA A 17 10.16 -41.44 -12.78
CA ALA A 17 11.09 -40.41 -12.32
C ALA A 17 10.38 -39.06 -12.08
N SER A 18 9.09 -39.09 -11.74
CA SER A 18 8.26 -37.88 -11.57
C SER A 18 7.96 -37.52 -10.12
N LEU A 19 8.58 -38.17 -9.15
CA LEU A 19 8.41 -37.83 -7.72
C LEU A 19 9.49 -36.89 -7.15
N GLY A 20 10.33 -36.32 -8.00
CA GLY A 20 11.44 -35.45 -7.58
C GLY A 20 11.34 -33.96 -7.93
N LEU A 21 10.33 -33.52 -8.70
CA LEU A 21 10.30 -32.15 -9.25
C LEU A 21 9.19 -31.26 -8.71
N ALA A 22 8.44 -31.70 -7.71
CA ALA A 22 7.51 -30.82 -6.99
C ALA A 22 8.15 -30.19 -5.74
N ARG A 23 9.46 -30.02 -5.70
CA ARG A 23 10.07 -28.93 -4.92
C ARG A 23 9.85 -27.69 -5.75
N SER A 24 8.60 -27.25 -5.76
CA SER A 24 8.21 -25.94 -6.21
C SER A 24 9.25 -24.96 -5.76
N ALA A 25 9.84 -24.36 -6.70
CA ALA A 25 10.48 -23.08 -6.67
C ALA A 25 9.58 -22.03 -5.95
N TRP A 26 9.53 -22.11 -4.65
CA TRP A 26 9.58 -20.91 -3.86
C TRP A 26 11.01 -20.39 -4.07
N ALA A 27 11.25 -19.97 -5.30
CA ALA A 27 12.42 -19.20 -5.63
C ALA A 27 12.32 -18.01 -4.67
N GLN A 28 13.07 -18.09 -3.58
CA GLN A 28 13.36 -16.95 -2.75
C GLN A 28 13.96 -15.96 -3.73
N SER A 29 13.14 -15.00 -4.17
CA SER A 29 13.65 -13.92 -5.00
C SER A 29 14.75 -13.27 -4.17
N SER A 30 15.98 -13.49 -4.52
CA SER A 30 17.17 -12.97 -3.81
C SER A 30 17.29 -11.45 -3.92
N GLY A 31 16.36 -10.82 -4.64
CA GLY A 31 16.30 -9.39 -4.83
C GLY A 31 15.78 -8.62 -3.62
N ALA A 32 16.03 -7.32 -3.59
CA ALA A 32 15.52 -6.40 -2.59
C ALA A 32 13.99 -6.43 -2.51
N ILE A 33 13.44 -6.23 -1.31
CA ILE A 33 12.03 -5.95 -1.13
C ILE A 33 11.81 -4.48 -1.48
N GLN A 34 11.01 -4.24 -2.53
CA GLN A 34 10.74 -2.89 -3.02
C GLN A 34 9.54 -2.27 -2.31
N PHE A 35 9.76 -1.07 -1.76
CA PHE A 35 8.70 -0.22 -1.20
C PHE A 35 8.47 0.98 -2.12
N GLY A 36 7.22 1.32 -2.35
CA GLY A 36 6.83 2.59 -2.95
C GLY A 36 6.42 3.58 -1.87
N CYS A 37 6.91 4.81 -1.95
CA CYS A 37 6.51 5.91 -1.07
C CYS A 37 5.74 6.96 -1.89
N PRO A 38 4.43 6.78 -2.11
CA PRO A 38 3.60 7.73 -2.84
C PRO A 38 3.26 8.91 -1.95
N VAL A 39 3.89 10.06 -2.21
CA VAL A 39 3.72 11.30 -1.46
C VAL A 39 3.86 12.51 -2.39
N PRO A 40 3.22 13.65 -2.10
CA PRO A 40 3.40 14.87 -2.89
C PRO A 40 4.79 15.48 -2.63
N MET A 41 5.67 15.44 -3.62
CA MET A 41 6.98 16.10 -3.56
C MET A 41 6.94 17.51 -4.15
N SER A 42 5.81 17.90 -4.73
CA SER A 42 5.53 19.19 -5.34
C SER A 42 4.19 19.76 -4.87
N GLY A 43 3.96 21.06 -5.11
CA GLY A 43 2.71 21.75 -4.74
C GLY A 43 2.58 22.06 -3.25
N ALA A 44 1.35 22.34 -2.81
CA ALA A 44 1.04 22.84 -1.45
C ALA A 44 1.45 21.89 -0.31
N PHE A 45 1.51 20.60 -0.57
CA PHE A 45 1.84 19.56 0.42
C PHE A 45 3.28 19.02 0.29
N ALA A 46 4.13 19.68 -0.51
CA ALA A 46 5.51 19.24 -0.74
C ALA A 46 6.34 19.09 0.54
N ALA A 47 6.13 19.97 1.52
CA ALA A 47 6.82 19.89 2.81
C ALA A 47 6.47 18.58 3.55
N ASN A 48 5.19 18.19 3.57
CA ASN A 48 4.75 16.94 4.19
C ASN A 48 5.36 15.71 3.45
N GLY A 49 5.40 15.75 2.12
CA GLY A 49 6.03 14.70 1.33
C GLY A 49 7.52 14.54 1.61
N LYS A 50 8.25 15.65 1.76
CA LYS A 50 9.67 15.62 2.14
C LYS A 50 9.90 15.03 3.52
N PHE A 51 9.07 15.34 4.50
CA PHE A 51 9.17 14.73 5.83
C PHE A 51 8.86 13.23 5.81
N ALA A 52 7.87 12.81 5.01
CA ALA A 52 7.58 11.39 4.82
C ALA A 52 8.76 10.65 4.16
N ASP A 53 9.39 11.23 3.16
CA ASP A 53 10.61 10.70 2.52
C ASP A 53 11.76 10.54 3.54
N LEU A 54 12.00 11.55 4.38
CA LEU A 54 13.02 11.47 5.44
C LEU A 54 12.71 10.36 6.44
N GLY A 55 11.45 10.21 6.86
CA GLY A 55 11.03 9.13 7.73
C GLY A 55 11.22 7.74 7.11
N MET A 56 10.93 7.60 5.82
CA MET A 56 11.16 6.35 5.09
C MET A 56 12.65 6.02 4.99
N LYS A 57 13.50 7.00 4.69
CA LYS A 57 14.96 6.84 4.68
C LYS A 57 15.48 6.33 6.01
N LEU A 58 15.06 6.99 7.10
CA LEU A 58 15.45 6.57 8.44
C LEU A 58 15.03 5.13 8.75
N ALA A 59 13.81 4.76 8.41
CA ALA A 59 13.32 3.39 8.62
C ALA A 59 14.14 2.36 7.82
N ILE A 60 14.43 2.65 6.55
CA ILE A 60 15.25 1.78 5.72
C ILE A 60 16.68 1.66 6.25
N GLU A 61 17.28 2.74 6.72
CA GLU A 61 18.62 2.73 7.34
C GLU A 61 18.64 1.90 8.63
N GLN A 62 17.61 2.03 9.47
CA GLN A 62 17.52 1.28 10.73
C GLN A 62 17.30 -0.21 10.55
N TYR A 63 16.44 -0.61 9.63
CA TYR A 63 16.06 -2.01 9.45
C TYR A 63 16.92 -2.74 8.41
N GLY A 64 17.40 -2.06 7.37
CA GLY A 64 18.30 -2.56 6.33
C GLY A 64 17.81 -3.76 5.54
N SER A 65 17.29 -4.78 6.23
CA SER A 65 16.79 -6.01 5.60
C SER A 65 15.65 -6.65 6.38
N VAL A 66 14.77 -7.36 5.68
CA VAL A 66 13.69 -8.19 6.22
C VAL A 66 13.75 -9.57 5.56
N LEU A 67 13.64 -10.65 6.34
CA LEU A 67 13.75 -12.03 5.85
C LEU A 67 15.04 -12.28 5.04
N LYS A 68 16.15 -11.70 5.48
CA LYS A 68 17.48 -11.75 4.81
C LYS A 68 17.48 -11.11 3.40
N ARG A 69 16.50 -10.28 3.09
CA ARG A 69 16.42 -9.53 1.83
C ARG A 69 16.62 -8.05 2.13
N PRO A 70 17.47 -7.34 1.38
CA PRO A 70 17.65 -5.91 1.57
C PRO A 70 16.35 -5.15 1.28
N LEU A 71 16.15 -4.04 1.97
CA LEU A 71 15.04 -3.12 1.69
C LEU A 71 15.52 -2.06 0.71
N ALA A 72 14.68 -1.76 -0.25
CA ALA A 72 14.85 -0.63 -1.16
C ALA A 72 13.53 0.10 -1.29
N TYR A 73 13.56 1.41 -1.53
CA TYR A 73 12.34 2.17 -1.73
C TYR A 73 12.48 3.20 -2.85
N THR A 74 11.34 3.58 -3.41
CA THR A 74 11.25 4.60 -4.44
C THR A 74 10.19 5.62 -4.04
N VAL A 75 10.55 6.90 -4.04
CA VAL A 75 9.58 8.00 -3.87
C VAL A 75 8.78 8.14 -5.15
N LEU A 76 7.47 8.19 -5.01
CA LEU A 76 6.52 8.35 -6.10
C LEU A 76 5.82 9.69 -5.93
N ASP A 77 6.26 10.71 -6.67
CA ASP A 77 5.63 12.05 -6.57
C ASP A 77 4.19 12.00 -7.08
N THR A 78 3.25 12.18 -6.18
CA THR A 78 1.81 12.19 -6.47
C THR A 78 1.30 13.55 -6.93
N GLU A 79 2.11 14.60 -6.78
CA GLU A 79 1.74 16.00 -7.07
C GLU A 79 0.50 16.48 -6.29
N GLY A 80 0.05 15.76 -5.27
CA GLY A 80 -1.21 16.04 -4.59
C GLY A 80 -2.47 15.70 -5.42
N LYS A 81 -2.35 14.85 -6.46
CA LYS A 81 -3.42 14.53 -7.41
C LYS A 81 -3.75 13.05 -7.41
N PRO A 82 -5.00 12.64 -7.13
CA PRO A 82 -5.38 11.22 -7.10
C PRO A 82 -5.05 10.46 -8.40
N ALA A 83 -5.27 11.06 -9.56
CA ALA A 83 -4.97 10.42 -10.85
C ALA A 83 -3.46 10.17 -11.04
N THR A 84 -2.61 11.14 -10.67
CA THR A 84 -1.15 10.97 -10.70
C THR A 84 -0.72 9.89 -9.71
N ALA A 85 -1.29 9.88 -8.51
CA ALA A 85 -0.98 8.90 -7.47
C ALA A 85 -1.29 7.46 -7.95
N VAL A 86 -2.46 7.22 -8.52
CA VAL A 86 -2.85 5.92 -9.11
C VAL A 86 -1.86 5.50 -10.19
N ARG A 87 -1.56 6.38 -11.15
CA ARG A 87 -0.63 6.09 -12.24
C ARG A 87 0.76 5.72 -11.70
N LYS A 88 1.26 6.42 -10.68
CA LYS A 88 2.56 6.13 -10.06
C LYS A 88 2.58 4.79 -9.33
N VAL A 89 1.51 4.41 -8.65
CA VAL A 89 1.37 3.08 -8.04
C VAL A 89 1.37 2.00 -9.12
N GLN A 90 0.63 2.19 -10.22
CA GLN A 90 0.61 1.25 -11.35
C GLN A 90 2.00 1.08 -11.98
N GLU A 91 2.65 2.19 -12.33
CA GLU A 91 4.00 2.20 -12.91
C GLU A 91 5.00 1.43 -12.02
N SER A 92 5.01 1.73 -10.73
CA SER A 92 5.91 1.07 -9.77
C SER A 92 5.59 -0.43 -9.62
N SER A 93 4.31 -0.80 -9.59
CA SER A 93 3.89 -2.20 -9.53
C SER A 93 4.30 -3.00 -10.76
N GLN A 94 4.20 -2.39 -11.95
CA GLN A 94 4.49 -3.06 -13.22
C GLN A 94 5.99 -3.10 -13.53
N GLN A 95 6.70 -2.00 -13.31
CA GLN A 95 8.11 -1.87 -13.70
C GLN A 95 9.08 -2.42 -12.65
N LEU A 96 8.79 -2.20 -11.37
CA LEU A 96 9.66 -2.57 -10.25
C LEU A 96 9.13 -3.78 -9.46
N GLY A 97 7.95 -4.27 -9.77
CA GLY A 97 7.32 -5.34 -9.00
C GLY A 97 6.93 -4.93 -7.59
N THR A 98 6.80 -3.63 -7.32
CA THR A 98 6.45 -3.11 -5.99
C THR A 98 5.08 -3.63 -5.55
N ARG A 99 5.01 -4.16 -4.32
CA ARG A 99 3.78 -4.66 -3.71
C ARG A 99 3.50 -4.03 -2.34
N PHE A 100 4.44 -3.27 -1.81
CA PHE A 100 4.31 -2.59 -0.53
C PHE A 100 4.41 -1.10 -0.75
N PHE A 101 3.35 -0.39 -0.35
CA PHE A 101 3.27 1.06 -0.46
C PHE A 101 3.01 1.66 0.91
N ALA A 102 3.77 2.68 1.28
CA ALA A 102 3.58 3.43 2.52
C ALA A 102 3.65 4.93 2.23
N GLY A 103 2.59 5.67 2.57
CA GLY A 103 2.50 7.09 2.28
C GLY A 103 1.07 7.59 2.23
N GLY A 104 0.78 8.46 1.26
CA GLY A 104 -0.54 9.06 1.13
C GLY A 104 -0.80 10.14 2.17
N ILE A 105 -0.54 11.39 1.81
CA ILE A 105 -0.77 12.54 2.68
C ILE A 105 -2.24 12.98 2.59
N LEU A 106 -2.77 13.09 1.36
CA LEU A 106 -4.15 13.49 1.15
C LEU A 106 -5.08 12.28 1.14
N SER A 107 -6.24 12.41 1.80
CA SER A 107 -7.22 11.32 1.89
C SER A 107 -7.79 10.93 0.52
N SER A 108 -7.98 11.89 -0.38
CA SER A 108 -8.46 11.61 -1.75
C SER A 108 -7.46 10.77 -2.56
N GLU A 109 -6.16 11.03 -2.43
CA GLU A 109 -5.12 10.18 -3.02
C GLU A 109 -5.11 8.79 -2.39
N SER A 110 -5.19 8.72 -1.06
CA SER A 110 -5.14 7.47 -0.30
C SER A 110 -6.28 6.53 -0.65
N LEU A 111 -7.50 7.05 -0.81
CA LEU A 111 -8.66 6.28 -1.27
C LEU A 111 -8.43 5.70 -2.67
N ALA A 112 -7.87 6.50 -3.58
CA ALA A 112 -7.60 6.05 -4.95
C ALA A 112 -6.46 5.03 -5.01
N MET A 113 -5.36 5.28 -4.28
CA MET A 113 -4.20 4.38 -4.21
C MET A 113 -4.53 3.05 -3.52
N GLY A 114 -5.35 3.06 -2.48
CA GLY A 114 -5.78 1.83 -1.82
C GLY A 114 -6.52 0.88 -2.77
N LYS A 115 -7.45 1.41 -3.56
CA LYS A 115 -8.16 0.65 -4.61
C LYS A 115 -7.19 0.13 -5.69
N GLU A 116 -6.15 0.89 -6.02
CA GLU A 116 -5.17 0.47 -7.02
C GLU A 116 -4.19 -0.57 -6.46
N ALA A 117 -3.77 -0.43 -5.20
CA ALA A 117 -2.94 -1.42 -4.53
C ALA A 117 -3.64 -2.79 -4.48
N GLU A 118 -4.94 -2.81 -4.17
CA GLU A 118 -5.75 -4.03 -4.20
C GLU A 118 -5.73 -4.70 -5.58
N LYS A 119 -5.98 -3.95 -6.66
CA LYS A 119 -5.98 -4.47 -8.03
C LYS A 119 -4.62 -5.05 -8.45
N THR A 120 -3.54 -4.45 -7.98
CA THR A 120 -2.18 -4.90 -8.31
C THR A 120 -1.66 -5.99 -7.37
N GLY A 121 -2.47 -6.45 -6.41
CA GLY A 121 -2.08 -7.44 -5.40
C GLY A 121 -1.04 -6.91 -4.41
N GLY A 122 -1.04 -5.61 -4.17
CA GLY A 122 -0.17 -4.93 -3.21
C GLY A 122 -0.87 -4.65 -1.88
N ILE A 123 -0.12 -4.03 -0.97
CA ILE A 123 -0.59 -3.53 0.34
C ILE A 123 -0.25 -2.04 0.40
N PHE A 124 -1.20 -1.25 0.88
CA PHE A 124 -1.04 0.17 1.07
C PHE A 124 -1.26 0.56 2.54
N ILE A 125 -0.28 1.22 3.13
CA ILE A 125 -0.34 1.74 4.50
C ILE A 125 -0.35 3.26 4.42
N THR A 126 -1.37 3.88 5.05
CA THR A 126 -1.57 5.34 4.98
C THR A 126 -1.73 5.99 6.34
N THR A 127 -1.41 7.29 6.39
CA THR A 127 -1.67 8.19 7.52
C THR A 127 -2.86 9.11 7.29
N ALA A 128 -3.52 9.01 6.15
CA ALA A 128 -4.63 9.90 5.80
C ALA A 128 -5.85 9.69 6.71
N GLY A 129 -6.52 10.78 7.07
CA GLY A 129 -7.49 10.81 8.16
C GLY A 129 -8.94 10.51 7.79
N ALA A 130 -9.36 10.61 6.51
CA ALA A 130 -10.77 10.45 6.15
C ALA A 130 -11.35 9.10 6.60
N ASP A 131 -12.52 9.13 7.21
CA ASP A 131 -13.17 7.95 7.79
C ASP A 131 -13.52 6.90 6.73
N GLU A 132 -13.76 7.31 5.49
CA GLU A 132 -14.04 6.44 4.35
C GLU A 132 -12.97 5.39 4.12
N ILE A 133 -11.69 5.70 4.40
CA ILE A 133 -10.54 4.82 4.10
C ILE A 133 -10.67 3.46 4.78
N THR A 134 -11.13 3.43 6.02
CA THR A 134 -11.35 2.20 6.80
C THR A 134 -12.83 1.99 7.15
N GLY A 135 -13.72 2.84 6.61
CA GLY A 135 -15.17 2.77 6.71
C GLY A 135 -15.82 2.29 5.41
N LYS A 136 -16.67 3.12 4.81
CA LYS A 136 -17.49 2.75 3.65
C LYS A 136 -16.71 2.38 2.38
N ASP A 137 -15.49 2.88 2.24
CA ASP A 137 -14.61 2.62 1.08
C ASP A 137 -13.43 1.69 1.44
N CYS A 138 -13.50 0.98 2.57
CA CYS A 138 -12.44 0.07 2.99
C CYS A 138 -12.25 -1.06 1.97
N ASN A 139 -11.01 -1.54 1.88
CA ASN A 139 -10.63 -2.70 1.08
C ASN A 139 -9.54 -3.50 1.82
N PRO A 140 -9.36 -4.80 1.50
CA PRO A 140 -8.44 -5.68 2.23
C PRO A 140 -6.96 -5.32 2.06
N ALA A 141 -6.61 -4.45 1.12
CA ALA A 141 -5.24 -4.05 0.84
C ALA A 141 -4.81 -2.76 1.54
N THR A 142 -5.75 -2.03 2.17
CA THR A 142 -5.47 -0.71 2.76
C THR A 142 -5.52 -0.76 4.28
N PHE A 143 -4.46 -0.27 4.89
CA PHE A 143 -4.30 -0.16 6.34
C PHE A 143 -4.01 1.29 6.72
N ARG A 144 -4.65 1.75 7.81
CA ARG A 144 -4.37 3.06 8.40
C ARG A 144 -3.81 2.90 9.82
N TRP A 145 -2.79 3.64 10.14
CA TRP A 145 -2.23 3.66 11.49
C TRP A 145 -2.47 4.98 12.25
N SER A 146 -3.00 6.00 11.55
CA SER A 146 -3.35 7.30 12.15
C SER A 146 -4.78 7.35 12.70
N VAL A 147 -5.07 8.40 13.48
CA VAL A 147 -6.41 8.68 13.99
C VAL A 147 -7.34 9.07 12.83
N PRO A 148 -8.55 8.50 12.74
CA PRO A 148 -9.59 8.94 11.80
C PRO A 148 -10.14 10.32 12.15
N THR A 149 -10.76 11.01 11.17
CA THR A 149 -11.40 12.32 11.39
C THR A 149 -12.44 12.27 12.51
N PHE A 150 -13.28 11.26 12.55
CA PHE A 150 -14.21 11.02 13.65
C PHE A 150 -13.53 11.05 15.02
N GLY A 151 -12.45 10.27 15.18
CA GLY A 151 -11.71 10.21 16.44
C GLY A 151 -11.06 11.54 16.81
N ALA A 152 -10.55 12.29 15.84
CA ALA A 152 -9.99 13.62 16.06
C ALA A 152 -11.06 14.61 16.55
N ILE A 153 -12.25 14.62 15.97
CA ILE A 153 -13.36 15.48 16.38
C ILE A 153 -13.85 15.12 17.77
N GLU A 154 -14.07 13.83 18.06
CA GLU A 154 -14.53 13.38 19.38
C GLU A 154 -13.55 13.77 20.49
N GLN A 155 -12.28 13.72 20.23
CA GLN A 155 -11.24 14.00 21.23
C GLN A 155 -10.88 15.48 21.36
N THR A 156 -11.24 16.34 20.43
CA THR A 156 -10.85 17.75 20.43
C THR A 156 -12.06 18.70 20.48
N VAL A 157 -12.98 18.54 19.54
CA VAL A 157 -14.11 19.49 19.37
C VAL A 157 -15.17 19.28 20.45
N ARG A 158 -15.53 18.04 20.76
CA ARG A 158 -16.52 17.75 21.81
C ARG A 158 -16.11 18.33 23.18
N PRO A 159 -14.90 18.05 23.73
CA PRO A 159 -14.49 18.65 24.99
C PRO A 159 -14.42 20.18 24.93
N LEU A 160 -14.06 20.76 23.79
CA LEU A 160 -14.04 22.21 23.61
C LEU A 160 -15.45 22.82 23.75
N ILE A 161 -16.46 22.20 23.13
CA ILE A 161 -17.87 22.61 23.21
C ILE A 161 -18.36 22.49 24.66
N GLU A 162 -18.08 21.38 25.32
CA GLU A 162 -18.48 21.12 26.70
C GLU A 162 -17.84 22.12 27.68
N ALA A 163 -16.58 22.49 27.46
CA ALA A 163 -15.89 23.50 28.27
C ALA A 163 -16.38 24.93 28.03
N ASN A 164 -17.12 25.18 26.95
CA ASN A 164 -17.60 26.51 26.58
C ASN A 164 -19.14 26.56 26.37
N PRO A 165 -19.98 26.23 27.38
CA PRO A 165 -21.43 26.08 27.21
C PRO A 165 -22.15 27.39 26.87
N LYS A 166 -21.48 28.53 27.04
CA LYS A 166 -22.03 29.86 26.67
C LYS A 166 -21.80 30.22 25.20
N ALA A 167 -20.87 29.54 24.52
CA ALA A 167 -20.65 29.78 23.10
C ALA A 167 -21.81 29.19 22.27
N LYS A 168 -22.49 30.05 21.51
CA LYS A 168 -23.66 29.68 20.74
C LYS A 168 -23.41 29.66 19.22
N ARG A 169 -22.25 30.13 18.79
CA ARG A 169 -21.88 30.19 17.37
C ARG A 169 -20.45 29.69 17.23
N TRP A 170 -20.27 28.75 16.31
CA TRP A 170 -18.99 28.11 16.01
C TRP A 170 -18.72 28.27 14.52
N TYR A 171 -17.47 28.50 14.17
CA TYR A 171 -17.02 28.56 12.80
C TYR A 171 -15.98 27.49 12.57
N THR A 172 -16.07 26.79 11.46
CA THR A 172 -15.09 25.80 11.04
C THR A 172 -14.35 26.31 9.80
N ILE A 173 -13.05 26.03 9.73
CA ILE A 173 -12.22 26.26 8.56
C ILE A 173 -11.62 24.92 8.19
N THR A 174 -12.08 24.33 7.10
CA THR A 174 -11.68 23.01 6.63
C THR A 174 -11.24 23.06 5.17
N PRO A 175 -10.32 22.19 4.73
CA PRO A 175 -9.94 22.11 3.32
C PRO A 175 -11.07 21.47 2.50
N GLN A 176 -11.24 21.93 1.25
CA GLN A 176 -12.32 21.46 0.35
C GLN A 176 -11.97 20.14 -0.32
N TYR A 177 -11.97 19.04 0.43
CA TYR A 177 -11.86 17.66 -0.08
C TYR A 177 -12.30 16.69 1.02
N VAL A 178 -12.39 15.40 0.73
CA VAL A 178 -12.95 14.34 1.59
C VAL A 178 -12.48 14.37 3.06
N PHE A 179 -11.26 14.78 3.33
CA PHE A 179 -10.78 14.95 4.72
C PHE A 179 -11.50 16.11 5.42
N GLY A 180 -11.61 17.25 4.75
CA GLY A 180 -12.29 18.44 5.30
C GLY A 180 -13.80 18.24 5.47
N ASP A 181 -14.42 17.51 4.54
CA ASP A 181 -15.84 17.15 4.60
C ASP A 181 -16.14 16.28 5.83
N GLY A 182 -15.22 15.37 6.18
CA GLY A 182 -15.34 14.54 7.38
C GLY A 182 -15.09 15.26 8.71
N LEU A 183 -14.67 16.53 8.68
CA LEU A 183 -14.47 17.36 9.87
C LEU A 183 -15.70 18.25 10.18
N LEU A 184 -16.73 18.27 9.33
CA LEU A 184 -17.95 19.04 9.47
C LEU A 184 -19.10 18.19 10.00
#